data_0fd98bda405c1926e8a17b7e6f83ecf0
#
_entry.id   0fd98bda405c1926e8a17b7e6f83ecf0
#
_cell.length_a   1.000
_cell.length_b   1.000
_cell.length_c   1.000
_cell.angle_alpha   90.00
_cell.angle_beta   90.00
_cell.angle_gamma   90.00
#
_symmetry.space_group_name_H-M   'P 1'
#
loop_
_entity.id
_entity.type
_entity.pdbx_description
1 polymer ?
#
loop_
_entity_poly.entity_id
_entity_poly.type
_entity_poly.pdbx_seq_one_letter_code
_entity_poly.pdbx_strand_id
1 'polypeptide(L)'
;MEGAVVKMEKQGKVWLVGAGPSDPGLLTLKGKQLLEQAQVVVYDALVSAAILAMIPNDAELIYVGKRAGNHPVPQDQINQILLAKAQEGKRVVRLKGGDPFLFGRGGEELELLAAHHIPFEVVPGITSALAVPAYNGIPVTHRDYCSSVHIITAHSKKGGELKINFPALCALEGTLVFLMGVTSMEMGCEGLVKAGMDPQMPAAILQEGTSAVQRRVVATVSDLPQKAREANIQAPSVLIVGKVCALEKTLSWTQNRPLDGVRVVLTRPKELVSRMAYRLYELGAEVIELPAICLEPYAENPQLSKALSHISDYQWAAFTSITGVRVFFDFLRKRRCDLRALSHLRFAAIGPGTAKELEQHGI
;
A
#
# COMPACT_ATOMS: atom_id res chain seq x y z
N MET A 1 13.17 -34.97 40.78
CA MET A 1 12.68 -34.94 39.38
C MET A 1 12.67 -33.49 38.94
N GLU A 2 13.80 -33.04 38.34
CA GLU A 2 13.90 -31.68 37.78
C GLU A 2 13.14 -31.66 36.47
N GLY A 3 12.08 -30.88 36.42
CA GLY A 3 11.32 -30.65 35.19
C GLY A 3 12.15 -29.81 34.23
N ALA A 4 12.65 -30.40 33.16
CA ALA A 4 13.27 -29.71 32.05
C ALA A 4 12.21 -28.74 31.48
N VAL A 5 12.36 -27.46 31.77
CA VAL A 5 11.67 -26.37 31.06
C VAL A 5 12.25 -26.38 29.65
N VAL A 6 11.56 -27.07 28.72
CA VAL A 6 11.84 -26.95 27.29
C VAL A 6 11.58 -25.50 26.93
N LYS A 7 12.64 -24.73 26.74
CA LYS A 7 12.58 -23.41 26.09
C LYS A 7 12.01 -23.66 24.70
N MET A 8 10.70 -23.45 24.54
CA MET A 8 10.12 -23.35 23.20
C MET A 8 10.84 -22.19 22.53
N GLU A 9 11.76 -22.49 21.61
CA GLU A 9 12.29 -21.49 20.70
C GLU A 9 11.11 -20.77 20.08
N LYS A 10 11.10 -19.47 20.13
CA LYS A 10 10.02 -18.63 19.62
C LYS A 10 10.04 -18.75 18.11
N GLN A 11 9.32 -19.72 17.57
CA GLN A 11 9.17 -19.91 16.13
C GLN A 11 8.59 -18.64 15.52
N GLY A 12 9.24 -18.12 14.48
CA GLY A 12 8.74 -16.96 13.75
C GLY A 12 7.46 -17.27 12.99
N LYS A 13 6.86 -16.23 12.45
CA LYS A 13 5.64 -16.36 11.64
C LYS A 13 5.76 -15.50 10.38
N VAL A 14 5.21 -16.00 9.26
CA VAL A 14 5.16 -15.30 7.98
C VAL A 14 3.73 -14.85 7.69
N TRP A 15 3.57 -13.58 7.29
CA TRP A 15 2.33 -13.05 6.76
C TRP A 15 2.51 -12.67 5.29
N LEU A 16 1.72 -13.30 4.41
CA LEU A 16 1.58 -12.83 3.04
C LEU A 16 0.55 -11.71 3.02
N VAL A 17 0.99 -10.50 2.73
CA VAL A 17 0.13 -9.31 2.76
C VAL A 17 0.02 -8.70 1.38
N GLY A 18 -1.21 -8.52 0.90
CA GLY A 18 -1.48 -7.78 -0.32
C GLY A 18 -1.40 -6.27 -0.07
N ALA A 19 -0.52 -5.61 -0.81
CA ALA A 19 -0.31 -4.17 -0.75
C ALA A 19 -1.36 -3.35 -1.51
N GLY A 20 -2.21 -4.01 -2.30
CA GLY A 20 -3.06 -3.30 -3.25
C GLY A 20 -2.29 -2.75 -4.46
N PRO A 21 -2.93 -1.92 -5.30
CA PRO A 21 -2.38 -1.50 -6.59
C PRO A 21 -1.58 -0.18 -6.57
N SER A 22 -1.21 0.39 -5.48
CA SER A 22 -0.33 1.55 -5.25
C SER A 22 -0.87 2.53 -4.21
N ASP A 23 -2.17 2.87 -4.26
CA ASP A 23 -2.82 3.78 -3.30
C ASP A 23 -2.78 3.19 -1.88
N PRO A 24 -2.13 3.86 -0.90
CA PRO A 24 -2.08 3.38 0.48
C PRO A 24 -3.46 3.29 1.14
N GLY A 25 -4.47 4.03 0.64
CA GLY A 25 -5.87 3.93 1.09
C GLY A 25 -6.53 2.60 0.74
N LEU A 26 -5.92 1.83 -0.18
CA LEU A 26 -6.38 0.48 -0.55
C LEU A 26 -5.65 -0.64 0.20
N LEU A 27 -4.72 -0.31 1.09
CA LEU A 27 -4.14 -1.28 2.00
C LEU A 27 -5.18 -1.66 3.07
N THR A 28 -5.35 -2.96 3.31
CA THR A 28 -6.27 -3.39 4.36
C THR A 28 -5.79 -2.95 5.75
N LEU A 29 -6.72 -2.67 6.68
CA LEU A 29 -6.38 -2.32 8.06
C LEU A 29 -5.47 -3.37 8.70
N LYS A 30 -5.75 -4.66 8.47
CA LYS A 30 -4.93 -5.77 8.97
C LYS A 30 -3.54 -5.76 8.34
N GLY A 31 -3.44 -5.50 7.03
CA GLY A 31 -2.17 -5.38 6.34
C GLY A 31 -1.30 -4.26 6.92
N LYS A 32 -1.90 -3.09 7.15
CA LYS A 32 -1.24 -1.95 7.79
C LYS A 32 -0.71 -2.29 9.19
N GLN A 33 -1.56 -2.87 10.06
CA GLN A 33 -1.17 -3.25 11.42
C GLN A 33 0.00 -4.24 11.45
N LEU A 34 0.00 -5.21 10.53
CA LEU A 34 1.09 -6.18 10.43
C LEU A 34 2.38 -5.55 9.92
N LEU A 35 2.27 -4.64 8.95
CA LEU A 35 3.40 -3.92 8.39
C LEU A 35 4.08 -3.03 9.43
N GLU A 36 3.30 -2.30 10.24
CA GLU A 36 3.79 -1.45 11.33
C GLU A 36 4.48 -2.23 12.48
N GLN A 37 4.28 -3.55 12.55
CA GLN A 37 4.86 -4.43 13.57
C GLN A 37 5.88 -5.42 12.98
N ALA A 38 6.20 -5.31 11.70
CA ALA A 38 7.11 -6.22 11.04
C ALA A 38 8.55 -6.04 11.53
N GLN A 39 9.29 -7.12 11.68
CA GLN A 39 10.74 -7.11 11.93
C GLN A 39 11.51 -7.33 10.63
N VAL A 40 10.91 -8.02 9.68
CA VAL A 40 11.46 -8.25 8.34
C VAL A 40 10.34 -8.05 7.33
N VAL A 41 10.61 -7.26 6.28
CA VAL A 41 9.68 -7.07 5.16
C VAL A 41 10.37 -7.47 3.87
N VAL A 42 9.83 -8.50 3.22
CA VAL A 42 10.27 -8.97 1.88
C VAL A 42 9.29 -8.44 0.85
N TYR A 43 9.74 -7.60 -0.07
CA TYR A 43 8.85 -6.88 -0.99
C TYR A 43 9.36 -6.82 -2.43
N ASP A 44 8.45 -6.59 -3.38
CA ASP A 44 8.72 -6.50 -4.80
C ASP A 44 8.52 -5.09 -5.39
N ALA A 45 8.77 -4.93 -6.68
CA ALA A 45 8.75 -3.65 -7.39
C ALA A 45 7.35 -3.01 -7.51
N LEU A 46 6.28 -3.75 -7.25
CA LEU A 46 4.90 -3.24 -7.39
C LEU A 46 4.38 -2.54 -6.13
N VAL A 47 5.15 -2.59 -5.05
CA VAL A 47 4.79 -1.92 -3.79
C VAL A 47 5.18 -0.45 -3.87
N SER A 48 4.21 0.45 -3.62
CA SER A 48 4.44 1.89 -3.69
C SER A 48 5.32 2.43 -2.55
N ALA A 49 6.03 3.53 -2.83
CA ALA A 49 6.85 4.22 -1.83
C ALA A 49 6.03 4.68 -0.61
N ALA A 50 4.78 5.08 -0.81
CA ALA A 50 3.90 5.49 0.27
C ALA A 50 3.57 4.35 1.26
N ILE A 51 3.44 3.11 0.75
CA ILE A 51 3.25 1.93 1.60
C ILE A 51 4.56 1.54 2.29
N LEU A 52 5.70 1.60 1.59
CA LEU A 52 7.01 1.32 2.19
C LEU A 52 7.35 2.30 3.32
N ALA A 53 6.91 3.55 3.24
CA ALA A 53 7.10 4.55 4.29
C ALA A 53 6.35 4.24 5.61
N MET A 54 5.42 3.28 5.62
CA MET A 54 4.73 2.82 6.83
C MET A 54 5.54 1.80 7.64
N ILE A 55 6.60 1.24 7.05
CA ILE A 55 7.45 0.23 7.69
C ILE A 55 8.29 0.88 8.79
N PRO A 56 8.44 0.24 9.97
CA PRO A 56 9.33 0.73 11.01
C PRO A 56 10.77 0.86 10.53
N ASN A 57 11.48 1.90 10.98
CA ASN A 57 12.86 2.16 10.56
C ASN A 57 13.86 1.08 10.99
N ASP A 58 13.54 0.31 12.02
CA ASP A 58 14.34 -0.79 12.56
C ASP A 58 14.03 -2.15 11.92
N ALA A 59 13.03 -2.21 11.02
CA ALA A 59 12.72 -3.41 10.28
C ALA A 59 13.74 -3.68 9.16
N GLU A 60 14.14 -4.93 9.00
CA GLU A 60 14.98 -5.37 7.88
C GLU A 60 14.17 -5.37 6.57
N LEU A 61 14.64 -4.63 5.55
CA LEU A 61 14.01 -4.55 4.25
C LEU A 61 14.75 -5.41 3.22
N ILE A 62 14.05 -6.39 2.62
CA ILE A 62 14.59 -7.29 1.61
C ILE A 62 13.83 -7.10 0.30
N TYR A 63 14.48 -6.45 -0.67
CA TYR A 63 13.92 -6.26 -1.99
C TYR A 63 14.17 -7.49 -2.89
N VAL A 64 13.10 -8.06 -3.43
CA VAL A 64 13.16 -9.26 -4.29
C VAL A 64 12.63 -9.01 -5.72
N GLY A 65 12.32 -7.76 -6.05
CA GLY A 65 11.85 -7.37 -7.39
C GLY A 65 12.97 -7.34 -8.43
N LYS A 66 12.60 -7.07 -9.69
CA LYS A 66 13.56 -6.85 -10.77
C LYS A 66 14.27 -5.50 -10.57
N ARG A 67 15.60 -5.50 -10.61
CA ARG A 67 16.40 -4.27 -10.70
C ARG A 67 16.89 -4.09 -12.13
N ALA A 68 17.02 -2.84 -12.59
CA ALA A 68 17.65 -2.55 -13.87
C ALA A 68 19.07 -3.14 -13.88
N GLY A 69 19.38 -3.96 -14.88
CA GLY A 69 20.68 -4.62 -15.02
C GLY A 69 20.91 -5.90 -14.22
N ASN A 70 20.00 -6.31 -13.33
CA ASN A 70 20.11 -7.56 -12.56
C ASN A 70 18.98 -8.55 -12.90
N HIS A 71 19.30 -9.84 -12.89
CA HIS A 71 18.28 -10.88 -12.98
C HIS A 71 17.33 -10.79 -11.78
N PRO A 72 16.01 -11.04 -12.00
CA PRO A 72 15.06 -11.11 -10.89
C PRO A 72 15.49 -12.24 -9.93
N VAL A 73 15.28 -12.04 -8.63
CA VAL A 73 15.49 -13.10 -7.64
C VAL A 73 14.59 -14.28 -8.02
N PRO A 74 15.13 -15.49 -8.22
CA PRO A 74 14.33 -16.68 -8.51
C PRO A 74 13.31 -16.96 -7.39
N GLN A 75 12.15 -17.52 -7.75
CA GLN A 75 11.10 -17.80 -6.77
C GLN A 75 11.59 -18.69 -5.63
N ASP A 76 12.39 -19.71 -5.96
CA ASP A 76 12.95 -20.61 -4.94
C ASP A 76 13.83 -19.89 -3.92
N GLN A 77 14.58 -18.86 -4.37
CA GLN A 77 15.37 -18.04 -3.46
C GLN A 77 14.49 -17.17 -2.57
N ILE A 78 13.37 -16.61 -3.10
CA ILE A 78 12.41 -15.86 -2.30
C ILE A 78 11.83 -16.77 -1.21
N ASN A 79 11.42 -17.99 -1.58
CA ASN A 79 10.87 -18.97 -0.66
C ASN A 79 11.88 -19.32 0.46
N GLN A 80 13.16 -19.49 0.12
CA GLN A 80 14.24 -19.75 1.08
C GLN A 80 14.49 -18.56 2.01
N ILE A 81 14.43 -17.32 1.52
CA ILE A 81 14.55 -16.10 2.35
C ILE A 81 13.43 -16.07 3.40
N LEU A 82 12.18 -16.33 3.00
CA LEU A 82 11.03 -16.34 3.91
C LEU A 82 11.21 -17.42 4.99
N LEU A 83 11.61 -18.62 4.59
CA LEU A 83 11.86 -19.74 5.50
C LEU A 83 12.96 -19.41 6.50
N ALA A 84 14.13 -18.94 6.03
CA ALA A 84 15.27 -18.63 6.89
C ALA A 84 14.92 -17.55 7.93
N LYS A 85 14.26 -16.46 7.51
CA LYS A 85 13.87 -15.38 8.42
C LYS A 85 12.82 -15.82 9.45
N ALA A 86 11.93 -16.72 9.08
CA ALA A 86 10.99 -17.31 10.04
C ALA A 86 11.67 -18.26 11.03
N GLN A 87 12.67 -19.05 10.58
CA GLN A 87 13.46 -19.91 11.46
C GLN A 87 14.32 -19.12 12.46
N GLU A 88 14.71 -17.88 12.12
CA GLU A 88 15.33 -16.92 13.06
C GLU A 88 14.36 -16.42 14.16
N GLY A 89 13.11 -16.88 14.18
CA GLY A 89 12.10 -16.44 15.15
C GLY A 89 11.48 -15.07 14.83
N LYS A 90 11.65 -14.53 13.62
CA LYS A 90 11.23 -13.19 13.23
C LYS A 90 9.75 -13.12 12.83
N ARG A 91 9.17 -11.92 12.98
CA ARG A 91 7.89 -11.53 12.39
C ARG A 91 8.14 -11.06 10.95
N VAL A 92 7.86 -11.93 9.99
CA VAL A 92 8.17 -11.70 8.57
C VAL A 92 6.90 -11.31 7.82
N VAL A 93 6.91 -10.16 7.16
CA VAL A 93 5.85 -9.76 6.23
C VAL A 93 6.39 -9.91 4.80
N ARG A 94 5.76 -10.78 4.01
CA ARG A 94 5.90 -10.81 2.56
C ARG A 94 4.88 -9.89 1.94
N LEU A 95 5.30 -8.70 1.54
CA LEU A 95 4.46 -7.65 0.98
C LEU A 95 4.44 -7.76 -0.55
N LYS A 96 3.26 -7.95 -1.14
CA LYS A 96 3.05 -8.24 -2.57
C LYS A 96 2.12 -7.21 -3.19
N GLY A 97 2.44 -6.67 -4.37
CA GLY A 97 1.54 -5.80 -5.11
C GLY A 97 0.20 -6.51 -5.42
N GLY A 98 -0.91 -5.79 -5.33
CA GLY A 98 -2.25 -6.35 -5.51
C GLY A 98 -2.66 -7.35 -4.42
N ASP A 99 -3.12 -8.52 -4.84
CA ASP A 99 -3.48 -9.65 -3.96
C ASP A 99 -2.44 -10.77 -4.05
N PRO A 100 -2.04 -11.40 -2.92
CA PRO A 100 -0.99 -12.42 -2.92
C PRO A 100 -1.35 -13.70 -3.69
N PHE A 101 -2.65 -14.03 -3.80
CA PHE A 101 -3.12 -15.27 -4.41
C PHE A 101 -3.62 -15.11 -5.85
N LEU A 102 -3.90 -13.88 -6.29
CA LEU A 102 -4.29 -13.64 -7.66
C LEU A 102 -3.06 -13.37 -8.54
N PHE A 103 -2.57 -14.41 -9.23
CA PHE A 103 -1.35 -14.40 -10.05
C PHE A 103 -0.08 -13.92 -9.33
N GLY A 104 -0.13 -13.91 -7.99
CA GLY A 104 0.95 -13.47 -7.13
C GLY A 104 1.91 -14.60 -6.68
N ARG A 105 1.69 -15.84 -7.08
CA ARG A 105 2.47 -17.02 -6.69
C ARG A 105 2.53 -17.27 -5.17
N GLY A 106 1.58 -16.70 -4.40
CA GLY A 106 1.55 -16.84 -2.95
C GLY A 106 1.41 -18.30 -2.49
N GLY A 107 0.71 -19.15 -3.24
CA GLY A 107 0.61 -20.59 -2.96
C GLY A 107 1.99 -21.25 -2.94
N GLU A 108 2.83 -21.00 -3.95
CA GLU A 108 4.19 -21.55 -4.04
C GLU A 108 5.09 -21.10 -2.88
N GLU A 109 4.92 -19.86 -2.39
CA GLU A 109 5.64 -19.34 -1.22
C GLU A 109 5.22 -20.07 0.07
N LEU A 110 3.92 -20.40 0.20
CA LEU A 110 3.39 -21.07 1.41
C LEU A 110 3.65 -22.57 1.43
N GLU A 111 3.74 -23.25 0.29
CA GLU A 111 4.01 -24.68 0.21
C GLU A 111 5.34 -25.05 0.93
N LEU A 112 6.40 -24.25 0.74
CA LEU A 112 7.67 -24.47 1.41
C LEU A 112 7.55 -24.23 2.93
N LEU A 113 6.85 -23.17 3.35
CA LEU A 113 6.66 -22.86 4.76
C LEU A 113 5.85 -23.96 5.47
N ALA A 114 4.81 -24.46 4.80
CA ALA A 114 3.99 -25.57 5.32
C ALA A 114 4.82 -26.85 5.49
N ALA A 115 5.64 -27.19 4.50
CA ALA A 115 6.54 -28.36 4.56
C ALA A 115 7.53 -28.30 5.74
N HIS A 116 7.88 -27.09 6.19
CA HIS A 116 8.78 -26.86 7.33
C HIS A 116 8.03 -26.49 8.63
N HIS A 117 6.70 -26.66 8.67
CA HIS A 117 5.85 -26.37 9.83
C HIS A 117 5.97 -24.91 10.33
N ILE A 118 6.34 -23.94 9.46
CA ILE A 118 6.38 -22.53 9.80
C ILE A 118 4.95 -21.99 9.84
N PRO A 119 4.51 -21.33 10.93
CA PRO A 119 3.20 -20.68 10.99
C PRO A 119 3.11 -19.56 9.95
N PHE A 120 2.01 -19.51 9.22
CA PHE A 120 1.76 -18.43 8.27
C PHE A 120 0.30 -17.98 8.29
N GLU A 121 0.07 -16.83 7.67
CA GLU A 121 -1.26 -16.27 7.49
C GLU A 121 -1.32 -15.47 6.20
N VAL A 122 -2.46 -15.49 5.51
CA VAL A 122 -2.68 -14.70 4.31
C VAL A 122 -3.63 -13.54 4.61
N VAL A 123 -3.20 -12.34 4.22
CA VAL A 123 -4.00 -11.13 4.28
C VAL A 123 -4.29 -10.69 2.85
N PRO A 124 -5.51 -10.88 2.36
CA PRO A 124 -5.88 -10.47 1.00
C PRO A 124 -5.60 -8.99 0.76
N GLY A 125 -5.29 -8.64 -0.47
CA GLY A 125 -5.15 -7.27 -0.94
C GLY A 125 -6.17 -6.93 -2.03
N ILE A 126 -6.36 -5.65 -2.28
CA ILE A 126 -7.20 -5.21 -3.39
C ILE A 126 -6.45 -5.47 -4.69
N THR A 127 -6.98 -6.36 -5.53
CA THR A 127 -6.37 -6.66 -6.82
C THR A 127 -6.46 -5.48 -7.79
N SER A 128 -5.42 -5.26 -8.59
CA SER A 128 -5.41 -4.27 -9.68
C SER A 128 -6.50 -4.53 -10.72
N ALA A 129 -6.94 -5.78 -10.88
CA ALA A 129 -8.02 -6.14 -11.81
C ALA A 129 -9.36 -5.47 -11.47
N LEU A 130 -9.58 -5.09 -10.24
CA LEU A 130 -10.80 -4.41 -9.77
C LEU A 130 -10.55 -2.93 -9.48
N ALA A 131 -9.49 -2.60 -8.77
CA ALA A 131 -9.25 -1.24 -8.32
C ALA A 131 -8.83 -0.29 -9.46
N VAL A 132 -7.98 -0.73 -10.37
CA VAL A 132 -7.49 0.12 -11.47
C VAL A 132 -8.64 0.54 -12.41
N PRO A 133 -9.53 -0.37 -12.84
CA PRO A 133 -10.76 0.02 -13.56
C PRO A 133 -11.64 0.99 -12.78
N ALA A 134 -11.89 0.72 -11.50
CA ALA A 134 -12.74 1.57 -10.65
C ALA A 134 -12.20 3.01 -10.55
N TYR A 135 -10.88 3.18 -10.42
CA TYR A 135 -10.23 4.50 -10.40
C TYR A 135 -10.31 5.22 -11.77
N ASN A 136 -10.56 4.49 -12.82
CA ASN A 136 -10.74 5.04 -14.16
C ASN A 136 -12.23 5.13 -14.58
N GLY A 137 -13.17 4.96 -13.65
CA GLY A 137 -14.60 5.06 -13.94
C GLY A 137 -15.14 3.90 -14.79
N ILE A 138 -14.46 2.73 -14.78
CA ILE A 138 -14.87 1.53 -15.50
C ILE A 138 -15.31 0.46 -14.49
N PRO A 139 -16.60 0.28 -14.23
CA PRO A 139 -17.07 -0.84 -13.43
C PRO A 139 -16.84 -2.15 -14.19
N VAL A 140 -16.22 -3.14 -13.55
CA VAL A 140 -15.94 -4.43 -14.21
C VAL A 140 -17.19 -5.27 -14.41
N THR A 141 -18.31 -4.92 -13.78
CA THR A 141 -19.65 -5.49 -14.00
C THR A 141 -20.71 -4.40 -14.04
N HIS A 142 -21.75 -4.57 -14.84
CA HIS A 142 -22.89 -3.66 -14.90
C HIS A 142 -24.12 -4.41 -15.36
N ARG A 143 -25.27 -4.21 -14.69
CA ARG A 143 -26.50 -4.98 -14.94
C ARG A 143 -26.90 -5.01 -16.43
N ASP A 144 -26.76 -3.88 -17.13
CA ASP A 144 -27.19 -3.74 -18.51
C ASP A 144 -26.15 -4.15 -19.55
N TYR A 145 -24.89 -4.41 -19.13
CA TYR A 145 -23.79 -4.69 -20.05
C TYR A 145 -23.18 -6.07 -19.91
N CYS A 146 -23.10 -6.63 -18.69
CA CYS A 146 -22.52 -7.94 -18.46
C CYS A 146 -22.90 -8.52 -17.11
N SER A 147 -22.99 -9.86 -17.03
CA SER A 147 -23.27 -10.60 -15.81
C SER A 147 -22.03 -11.30 -15.21
N SER A 148 -20.89 -11.22 -15.89
CA SER A 148 -19.67 -11.91 -15.48
C SER A 148 -18.42 -11.06 -15.74
N VAL A 149 -17.35 -11.35 -14.98
CA VAL A 149 -16.01 -10.83 -15.20
C VAL A 149 -15.00 -11.96 -15.18
N HIS A 150 -14.07 -11.95 -16.12
CA HIS A 150 -13.03 -12.96 -16.27
C HIS A 150 -11.67 -12.30 -16.12
N ILE A 151 -10.92 -12.69 -15.10
CA ILE A 151 -9.57 -12.18 -14.83
C ILE A 151 -8.56 -13.19 -15.35
N ILE A 152 -7.73 -12.76 -16.29
CA ILE A 152 -6.88 -13.63 -17.10
C ILE A 152 -5.44 -13.12 -17.04
N THR A 153 -4.47 -14.01 -16.89
CA THR A 153 -3.07 -13.64 -17.13
C THR A 153 -2.74 -13.78 -18.61
N ALA A 154 -2.25 -12.70 -19.20
CA ALA A 154 -1.76 -12.70 -20.59
C ALA A 154 -0.23 -12.82 -20.66
N HIS A 155 0.38 -13.42 -19.63
CA HIS A 155 1.82 -13.69 -19.61
C HIS A 155 2.14 -14.85 -20.55
N SER A 156 2.90 -14.58 -21.63
CA SER A 156 3.50 -15.61 -22.46
C SER A 156 4.96 -15.85 -22.04
N LYS A 157 5.42 -17.10 -22.05
CA LYS A 157 6.86 -17.37 -22.03
C LYS A 157 7.46 -16.75 -23.30
N LYS A 158 8.65 -16.14 -23.22
CA LYS A 158 9.34 -15.42 -24.32
C LYS A 158 9.10 -16.11 -25.68
N GLY A 159 8.35 -15.45 -26.58
CA GLY A 159 8.08 -15.91 -27.94
C GLY A 159 7.06 -17.04 -28.10
N GLY A 160 6.33 -17.41 -27.03
CA GLY A 160 5.33 -18.48 -27.06
C GLY A 160 3.91 -17.94 -27.32
N GLU A 161 3.04 -18.82 -27.82
CA GLU A 161 1.61 -18.55 -27.98
C GLU A 161 0.95 -18.30 -26.63
N LEU A 162 -0.06 -17.42 -26.63
CA LEU A 162 -0.94 -17.24 -25.48
C LEU A 162 -1.81 -18.49 -25.32
N LYS A 163 -1.67 -19.19 -24.21
CA LYS A 163 -2.54 -20.34 -23.88
C LYS A 163 -3.92 -19.86 -23.40
N ILE A 164 -4.64 -19.15 -24.27
CA ILE A 164 -5.96 -18.59 -23.98
C ILE A 164 -6.95 -19.19 -24.97
N ASN A 165 -8.08 -19.67 -24.44
CA ASN A 165 -9.20 -20.13 -25.27
C ASN A 165 -10.08 -18.94 -25.65
N PHE A 166 -9.67 -18.18 -26.68
CA PHE A 166 -10.37 -16.98 -27.15
C PHE A 166 -11.83 -17.25 -27.55
N PRO A 167 -12.17 -18.35 -28.28
CA PRO A 167 -13.57 -18.66 -28.58
C PRO A 167 -14.45 -18.80 -27.34
N ALA A 168 -13.96 -19.47 -26.30
CA ALA A 168 -14.70 -19.59 -25.05
C ALA A 168 -14.90 -18.23 -24.36
N LEU A 169 -13.89 -17.37 -24.34
CA LEU A 169 -14.00 -16.04 -23.76
C LEU A 169 -15.01 -15.16 -24.50
N CYS A 170 -15.04 -15.21 -25.82
CA CYS A 170 -16.03 -14.49 -26.62
C CYS A 170 -17.46 -14.98 -26.35
N ALA A 171 -17.66 -16.30 -26.22
CA ALA A 171 -18.97 -16.90 -25.95
C ALA A 171 -19.56 -16.56 -24.57
N LEU A 172 -18.72 -16.19 -23.59
CA LEU A 172 -19.16 -15.83 -22.24
C LEU A 172 -19.80 -14.44 -22.14
N GLU A 173 -19.63 -13.58 -23.16
CA GLU A 173 -20.17 -12.21 -23.23
C GLU A 173 -19.94 -11.35 -21.96
N GLY A 174 -18.91 -11.70 -21.18
CA GLY A 174 -18.52 -11.00 -19.94
C GLY A 174 -17.47 -9.92 -20.18
N THR A 175 -17.15 -9.20 -19.12
CA THR A 175 -15.97 -8.31 -19.11
C THR A 175 -14.70 -9.12 -18.98
N LEU A 176 -13.73 -8.89 -19.86
CA LEU A 176 -12.41 -9.52 -19.81
C LEU A 176 -11.39 -8.56 -19.24
N VAL A 177 -10.67 -8.99 -18.21
CA VAL A 177 -9.60 -8.22 -17.56
C VAL A 177 -8.30 -9.00 -17.68
N PHE A 178 -7.35 -8.46 -18.45
CA PHE A 178 -6.06 -9.11 -18.65
C PHE A 178 -5.00 -8.43 -17.82
N LEU A 179 -4.32 -9.21 -16.99
CA LEU A 179 -3.14 -8.79 -16.23
C LEU A 179 -1.86 -9.27 -16.94
N MET A 180 -0.76 -8.52 -16.75
CA MET A 180 0.56 -8.82 -17.35
C MET A 180 0.55 -8.90 -18.88
N GLY A 181 -0.39 -8.19 -19.53
CA GLY A 181 -0.68 -8.34 -20.97
C GLY A 181 -0.12 -7.26 -21.89
N VAL A 182 0.71 -6.31 -21.43
CA VAL A 182 1.18 -5.21 -22.30
C VAL A 182 1.96 -5.69 -23.50
N THR A 183 2.89 -6.62 -23.31
CA THR A 183 3.72 -7.17 -24.39
C THR A 183 2.99 -8.10 -25.33
N SER A 184 1.87 -8.67 -24.90
CA SER A 184 1.03 -9.60 -25.67
C SER A 184 -0.33 -9.00 -26.06
N MET A 185 -0.52 -7.69 -25.84
CA MET A 185 -1.79 -7.00 -26.07
C MET A 185 -2.26 -7.12 -27.52
N GLU A 186 -1.37 -6.91 -28.49
CA GLU A 186 -1.70 -7.02 -29.92
C GLU A 186 -2.20 -8.43 -30.26
N MET A 187 -1.46 -9.45 -29.85
CA MET A 187 -1.83 -10.85 -30.04
C MET A 187 -3.15 -11.20 -29.32
N GLY A 188 -3.38 -10.64 -28.14
CA GLY A 188 -4.62 -10.80 -27.37
C GLY A 188 -5.82 -10.18 -28.07
N CYS A 189 -5.72 -8.93 -28.53
CA CYS A 189 -6.78 -8.23 -29.25
C CYS A 189 -7.09 -8.91 -30.60
N GLU A 190 -6.05 -9.28 -31.37
CA GLU A 190 -6.23 -10.04 -32.62
C GLU A 190 -6.87 -11.40 -32.35
N GLY A 191 -6.45 -12.11 -31.30
CA GLY A 191 -7.02 -13.40 -30.95
C GLY A 191 -8.52 -13.32 -30.63
N LEU A 192 -8.97 -12.28 -29.93
CA LEU A 192 -10.38 -12.03 -29.67
C LEU A 192 -11.17 -11.74 -30.95
N VAL A 193 -10.66 -10.87 -31.83
CA VAL A 193 -11.32 -10.54 -33.11
C VAL A 193 -11.39 -11.77 -34.02
N LYS A 194 -10.30 -12.53 -34.14
CA LYS A 194 -10.29 -13.80 -34.92
C LYS A 194 -11.26 -14.85 -34.34
N ALA A 195 -11.53 -14.81 -33.05
CA ALA A 195 -12.49 -15.71 -32.40
C ALA A 195 -13.95 -15.22 -32.46
N GLY A 196 -14.22 -14.11 -33.17
CA GLY A 196 -15.59 -13.62 -33.44
C GLY A 196 -16.02 -12.44 -32.53
N MET A 197 -15.13 -11.86 -31.76
CA MET A 197 -15.44 -10.60 -31.03
C MET A 197 -15.60 -9.45 -32.03
N ASP A 198 -16.60 -8.60 -31.80
CA ASP A 198 -16.80 -7.38 -32.58
C ASP A 198 -15.53 -6.51 -32.52
N PRO A 199 -14.90 -6.17 -33.66
CA PRO A 199 -13.75 -5.27 -33.70
C PRO A 199 -14.01 -3.90 -33.04
N GLN A 200 -15.28 -3.46 -32.99
CA GLN A 200 -15.71 -2.21 -32.36
C GLN A 200 -16.01 -2.38 -30.85
N MET A 201 -15.84 -3.57 -30.27
CA MET A 201 -16.01 -3.78 -28.83
C MET A 201 -15.15 -2.77 -28.04
N PRO A 202 -15.74 -2.03 -27.09
CA PRO A 202 -14.99 -1.10 -26.26
C PRO A 202 -13.89 -1.82 -25.45
N ALA A 203 -12.72 -1.18 -25.39
CA ALA A 203 -11.58 -1.69 -24.65
C ALA A 203 -10.77 -0.53 -24.05
N ALA A 204 -10.03 -0.80 -22.99
CA ALA A 204 -9.17 0.18 -22.34
C ALA A 204 -7.88 -0.49 -21.84
N ILE A 205 -6.77 0.25 -21.91
CA ILE A 205 -5.54 -0.12 -21.21
C ILE A 205 -5.19 0.98 -20.21
N LEU A 206 -4.94 0.57 -18.96
CA LEU A 206 -4.80 1.43 -17.79
C LEU A 206 -3.45 1.17 -17.15
N GLN A 207 -2.53 2.13 -17.31
CA GLN A 207 -1.15 2.05 -16.81
C GLN A 207 -1.04 2.70 -15.44
N GLU A 208 -0.23 2.13 -14.55
CA GLU A 208 0.13 2.71 -13.24
C GLU A 208 -1.10 3.15 -12.42
N GLY A 209 -2.20 2.39 -12.56
CA GLY A 209 -3.48 2.76 -11.98
C GLY A 209 -3.42 2.97 -10.47
N THR A 210 -4.23 3.90 -9.96
CA THR A 210 -4.30 4.36 -8.57
C THR A 210 -3.09 5.17 -8.09
N SER A 211 -2.13 5.50 -8.97
CA SER A 211 -1.01 6.39 -8.68
C SER A 211 -1.19 7.77 -9.34
N ALA A 212 -0.39 8.75 -8.93
CA ALA A 212 -0.38 10.07 -9.56
C ALA A 212 0.09 10.05 -11.02
N VAL A 213 0.79 9.00 -11.44
CA VAL A 213 1.30 8.86 -12.81
C VAL A 213 0.43 7.94 -13.66
N GLN A 214 -0.80 7.65 -13.21
CA GLN A 214 -1.69 6.78 -13.97
C GLN A 214 -1.99 7.39 -15.35
N ARG A 215 -2.05 6.50 -16.35
CA ARG A 215 -2.39 6.83 -17.73
C ARG A 215 -3.41 5.85 -18.26
N ARG A 216 -4.21 6.29 -19.21
CA ARG A 216 -5.21 5.43 -19.84
C ARG A 216 -5.33 5.68 -21.31
N VAL A 217 -5.67 4.63 -22.05
CA VAL A 217 -6.12 4.71 -23.44
C VAL A 217 -7.42 3.92 -23.52
N VAL A 218 -8.47 4.58 -23.99
CA VAL A 218 -9.78 3.96 -24.27
C VAL A 218 -10.00 3.96 -25.78
N ALA A 219 -10.33 2.82 -26.34
CA ALA A 219 -10.49 2.62 -27.77
C ALA A 219 -11.43 1.42 -28.05
N THR A 220 -11.43 0.94 -29.28
CA THR A 220 -12.00 -0.36 -29.64
C THR A 220 -10.94 -1.45 -29.56
N VAL A 221 -11.33 -2.71 -29.49
CA VAL A 221 -10.38 -3.84 -29.48
C VAL A 221 -9.44 -3.80 -30.67
N SER A 222 -9.93 -3.41 -31.86
CA SER A 222 -9.10 -3.31 -33.07
C SER A 222 -8.07 -2.18 -33.02
N ASP A 223 -8.44 -1.02 -32.44
CA ASP A 223 -7.58 0.18 -32.45
C ASP A 223 -6.65 0.27 -31.26
N LEU A 224 -6.99 -0.40 -30.16
CA LEU A 224 -6.30 -0.26 -28.88
C LEU A 224 -4.79 -0.53 -28.96
N PRO A 225 -4.31 -1.57 -29.67
CA PRO A 225 -2.87 -1.84 -29.77
C PRO A 225 -2.09 -0.68 -30.40
N GLN A 226 -2.63 -0.09 -31.48
CA GLN A 226 -2.01 1.05 -32.14
C GLN A 226 -1.99 2.29 -31.22
N LYS A 227 -3.15 2.65 -30.65
CA LYS A 227 -3.28 3.82 -29.76
C LYS A 227 -2.43 3.69 -28.49
N ALA A 228 -2.29 2.50 -27.95
CA ALA A 228 -1.44 2.23 -26.81
C ALA A 228 0.06 2.41 -27.14
N ARG A 229 0.49 1.99 -28.34
CA ARG A 229 1.86 2.25 -28.84
C ARG A 229 2.10 3.74 -29.02
N GLU A 230 1.19 4.47 -29.67
CA GLU A 230 1.28 5.92 -29.89
C GLU A 230 1.36 6.67 -28.55
N ALA A 231 0.60 6.21 -27.56
CA ALA A 231 0.63 6.74 -26.20
C ALA A 231 1.82 6.23 -25.36
N ASN A 232 2.70 5.38 -25.89
CA ASN A 232 3.82 4.77 -25.19
C ASN A 232 3.41 4.14 -23.84
N ILE A 233 2.33 3.34 -23.85
CA ILE A 233 1.85 2.61 -22.66
C ILE A 233 2.82 1.49 -22.30
N GLN A 234 3.17 1.40 -21.02
CA GLN A 234 4.12 0.43 -20.48
C GLN A 234 3.54 -0.36 -19.30
N ALA A 235 4.26 -1.38 -18.87
CA ALA A 235 3.94 -2.11 -17.64
C ALA A 235 4.35 -1.28 -16.40
N PRO A 236 3.62 -1.39 -15.29
CA PRO A 236 2.45 -2.25 -15.08
C PRO A 236 1.16 -1.66 -15.65
N SER A 237 0.36 -2.48 -16.33
CA SER A 237 -0.94 -2.05 -16.89
C SER A 237 -1.99 -3.15 -16.81
N VAL A 238 -3.24 -2.74 -16.77
CA VAL A 238 -4.43 -3.60 -16.82
C VAL A 238 -5.14 -3.35 -18.15
N LEU A 239 -5.36 -4.39 -18.93
CA LEU A 239 -6.15 -4.34 -20.15
C LEU A 239 -7.57 -4.83 -19.84
N ILE A 240 -8.58 -4.07 -20.28
CA ILE A 240 -10.00 -4.42 -20.13
C ILE A 240 -10.67 -4.42 -21.49
N VAL A 241 -11.50 -5.43 -21.72
CA VAL A 241 -12.31 -5.54 -22.93
C VAL A 241 -13.76 -5.83 -22.51
N GLY A 242 -14.69 -5.01 -23.00
CA GLY A 242 -16.10 -5.16 -22.73
C GLY A 242 -16.88 -3.85 -22.85
N LYS A 243 -18.18 -3.95 -23.01
CA LYS A 243 -19.11 -2.80 -23.16
C LYS A 243 -18.99 -1.80 -22.01
N VAL A 244 -18.62 -2.24 -20.81
CA VAL A 244 -18.41 -1.39 -19.61
C VAL A 244 -17.33 -0.32 -19.79
N CYS A 245 -16.37 -0.53 -20.71
CA CYS A 245 -15.33 0.46 -20.97
C CYS A 245 -15.89 1.78 -21.53
N ALA A 246 -17.07 1.75 -22.17
CA ALA A 246 -17.73 2.96 -22.67
C ALA A 246 -18.23 3.88 -21.54
N LEU A 247 -18.43 3.35 -20.33
CA LEU A 247 -18.90 4.10 -19.16
C LEU A 247 -17.84 5.06 -18.58
N GLU A 248 -16.58 4.87 -18.95
CA GLU A 248 -15.48 5.73 -18.54
C GLU A 248 -15.80 7.21 -18.77
N LYS A 249 -16.40 7.55 -19.91
CA LYS A 249 -16.76 8.93 -20.28
C LYS A 249 -17.70 9.62 -19.27
N THR A 250 -18.54 8.86 -18.59
CA THR A 250 -19.55 9.38 -17.66
C THR A 250 -19.21 9.15 -16.20
N LEU A 251 -18.43 8.11 -15.89
CA LEU A 251 -18.14 7.70 -14.53
C LEU A 251 -16.70 8.01 -14.08
N SER A 252 -15.90 8.67 -14.92
CA SER A 252 -14.56 9.10 -14.54
C SER A 252 -14.64 10.14 -13.43
N TRP A 253 -13.98 9.86 -12.30
CA TRP A 253 -14.09 10.69 -11.09
C TRP A 253 -12.73 11.20 -10.58
N THR A 254 -11.65 10.48 -10.80
CA THR A 254 -10.32 10.85 -10.29
C THR A 254 -9.82 12.15 -10.90
N GLN A 255 -10.01 12.34 -12.20
CA GLN A 255 -9.55 13.51 -12.95
C GLN A 255 -10.21 14.82 -12.54
N ASN A 256 -11.33 14.77 -11.82
CA ASN A 256 -12.02 15.95 -11.33
C ASN A 256 -11.47 16.45 -9.99
N ARG A 257 -10.49 15.78 -9.42
CA ARG A 257 -9.86 16.20 -8.17
C ARG A 257 -8.77 17.25 -8.43
N PRO A 258 -8.68 18.32 -7.61
CA PRO A 258 -7.78 19.45 -7.86
C PRO A 258 -6.29 19.09 -7.97
N LEU A 259 -5.87 18.03 -7.29
CA LEU A 259 -4.48 17.58 -7.26
C LEU A 259 -4.28 16.20 -7.92
N ASP A 260 -5.20 15.80 -8.82
CA ASP A 260 -5.00 14.60 -9.62
C ASP A 260 -3.71 14.71 -10.44
N GLY A 261 -2.91 13.64 -10.47
CA GLY A 261 -1.59 13.65 -11.13
C GLY A 261 -0.46 14.32 -10.34
N VAL A 262 -0.72 14.86 -9.15
CA VAL A 262 0.29 15.53 -8.33
C VAL A 262 0.85 14.56 -7.28
N ARG A 263 2.18 14.47 -7.20
CA ARG A 263 2.89 13.75 -6.13
C ARG A 263 3.51 14.73 -5.16
N VAL A 264 3.22 14.55 -3.85
CA VAL A 264 3.70 15.43 -2.77
C VAL A 264 4.52 14.62 -1.78
N VAL A 265 5.72 15.10 -1.45
CA VAL A 265 6.55 14.55 -0.38
C VAL A 265 6.45 15.45 0.84
N LEU A 266 6.02 14.88 1.98
CA LEU A 266 5.92 15.57 3.26
C LEU A 266 7.10 15.20 4.16
N THR A 267 7.93 16.20 4.51
CA THR A 267 9.19 16.01 5.26
C THR A 267 9.08 16.40 6.73
N ARG A 268 7.89 16.78 7.20
CA ARG A 268 7.65 17.19 8.60
C ARG A 268 7.75 15.98 9.56
N PRO A 269 7.94 16.23 10.88
CA PRO A 269 7.85 15.16 11.89
C PRO A 269 6.56 14.35 11.76
N LYS A 270 6.66 13.05 11.99
CA LYS A 270 5.56 12.08 11.77
C LYS A 270 4.24 12.49 12.45
N GLU A 271 4.32 13.07 13.64
CA GLU A 271 3.17 13.50 14.44
C GLU A 271 2.41 14.70 13.84
N LEU A 272 3.05 15.45 12.95
CA LEU A 272 2.50 16.66 12.33
C LEU A 272 2.04 16.44 10.87
N VAL A 273 2.35 15.28 10.30
CA VAL A 273 2.11 14.98 8.88
C VAL A 273 0.66 14.58 8.63
N SER A 274 0.05 13.78 9.49
CA SER A 274 -1.18 13.04 9.21
C SER A 274 -2.37 13.91 8.75
N ARG A 275 -2.59 15.08 9.37
CA ARG A 275 -3.71 15.97 8.99
C ARG A 275 -3.49 16.64 7.63
N MET A 276 -2.26 17.01 7.30
CA MET A 276 -1.91 17.63 6.02
C MET A 276 -1.93 16.58 4.91
N ALA A 277 -1.37 15.39 5.18
CA ALA A 277 -1.39 14.26 4.27
C ALA A 277 -2.82 13.88 3.88
N TYR A 278 -3.71 13.77 4.87
CA TYR A 278 -5.12 13.45 4.63
C TYR A 278 -5.80 14.48 3.70
N ARG A 279 -5.61 15.78 3.96
CA ARG A 279 -6.19 16.85 3.10
C ARG A 279 -5.67 16.82 1.67
N LEU A 280 -4.36 16.59 1.49
CA LEU A 280 -3.77 16.48 0.15
C LEU A 280 -4.29 15.24 -0.58
N TYR A 281 -4.43 14.12 0.14
CA TYR A 281 -5.00 12.89 -0.38
C TYR A 281 -6.47 13.07 -0.81
N GLU A 282 -7.31 13.74 -0.01
CA GLU A 282 -8.71 14.05 -0.38
C GLU A 282 -8.79 14.91 -1.65
N LEU A 283 -7.83 15.81 -1.86
CA LEU A 283 -7.72 16.60 -3.08
C LEU A 283 -7.18 15.81 -4.28
N GLY A 284 -6.77 14.57 -4.09
CA GLY A 284 -6.33 13.67 -5.15
C GLY A 284 -4.83 13.50 -5.31
N ALA A 285 -4.01 14.12 -4.45
CA ALA A 285 -2.56 13.96 -4.51
C ALA A 285 -2.12 12.56 -4.07
N GLU A 286 -1.06 12.03 -4.68
CA GLU A 286 -0.27 10.93 -4.13
C GLU A 286 0.67 11.50 -3.07
N VAL A 287 0.48 11.11 -1.80
CA VAL A 287 1.26 11.65 -0.69
C VAL A 287 2.28 10.62 -0.23
N ILE A 288 3.55 11.03 -0.19
CA ILE A 288 4.66 10.26 0.37
C ILE A 288 5.09 10.93 1.67
N GLU A 289 4.90 10.24 2.79
CA GLU A 289 5.38 10.69 4.08
C GLU A 289 6.84 10.26 4.26
N LEU A 290 7.75 11.24 4.27
CA LEU A 290 9.18 11.03 4.47
C LEU A 290 9.66 11.95 5.61
N PRO A 291 9.41 11.59 6.89
CA PRO A 291 9.82 12.42 8.00
C PRO A 291 11.34 12.62 8.03
N ALA A 292 11.80 13.85 7.78
CA ALA A 292 13.22 14.19 7.78
C ALA A 292 13.75 14.64 9.16
N ILE A 293 12.83 14.82 10.13
CA ILE A 293 13.12 15.29 11.48
C ILE A 293 12.47 14.35 12.48
N CYS A 294 13.24 13.85 13.43
CA CYS A 294 12.75 13.14 14.61
C CYS A 294 12.96 14.05 15.85
N LEU A 295 11.92 14.19 16.66
CA LEU A 295 11.99 14.93 17.91
C LEU A 295 12.10 13.91 19.05
N GLU A 296 13.27 13.86 19.68
CA GLU A 296 13.51 12.98 20.82
C GLU A 296 13.52 13.80 22.13
N PRO A 297 12.62 13.48 23.08
CA PRO A 297 12.69 14.07 24.39
C PRO A 297 13.99 13.66 25.09
N TYR A 298 14.59 14.57 25.82
CA TYR A 298 15.71 14.20 26.70
C TYR A 298 15.25 13.12 27.69
N ALA A 299 15.97 12.00 27.75
CA ALA A 299 15.69 10.91 28.69
C ALA A 299 15.73 11.41 30.16
N GLU A 300 16.68 12.28 30.44
CA GLU A 300 16.79 13.02 31.70
C GLU A 300 16.80 14.51 31.40
N ASN A 301 15.98 15.27 32.10
CA ASN A 301 15.94 16.72 32.02
C ASN A 301 16.11 17.31 33.46
N PRO A 302 17.36 17.55 33.90
CA PRO A 302 17.63 18.10 35.24
C PRO A 302 16.99 19.46 35.48
N GLN A 303 16.91 20.30 34.43
CA GLN A 303 16.30 21.63 34.53
C GLN A 303 14.80 21.54 34.77
N LEU A 304 14.09 20.69 33.99
CA LEU A 304 12.67 20.47 34.21
C LEU A 304 12.40 19.79 35.56
N SER A 305 13.26 18.86 35.97
CA SER A 305 13.18 18.21 37.29
C SER A 305 13.30 19.22 38.42
N LYS A 306 14.26 20.14 38.31
CA LYS A 306 14.45 21.23 39.28
C LYS A 306 13.28 22.20 39.28
N ALA A 307 12.76 22.59 38.12
CA ALA A 307 11.59 23.45 38.05
C ALA A 307 10.35 22.79 38.68
N LEU A 308 10.13 21.50 38.46
CA LEU A 308 9.02 20.77 39.08
C LEU A 308 9.16 20.61 40.61
N SER A 309 10.38 20.48 41.15
CA SER A 309 10.58 20.43 42.59
C SER A 309 10.31 21.78 43.30
N HIS A 310 10.27 22.86 42.54
CA HIS A 310 9.95 24.21 43.01
C HIS A 310 8.74 24.80 42.26
N ILE A 311 7.80 23.94 41.89
CA ILE A 311 6.68 24.34 41.00
C ILE A 311 5.80 25.43 41.65
N SER A 312 5.72 25.47 42.97
CA SER A 312 5.03 26.51 43.75
C SER A 312 5.54 27.93 43.51
N ASP A 313 6.79 28.07 43.05
CA ASP A 313 7.42 29.39 42.86
C ASP A 313 7.00 30.01 41.50
N TYR A 314 6.34 29.23 40.63
CA TYR A 314 5.92 29.68 39.33
C TYR A 314 4.42 30.02 39.33
N GLN A 315 4.05 31.05 38.57
CA GLN A 315 2.66 31.47 38.39
C GLN A 315 2.11 31.09 36.98
N TRP A 316 3.02 30.87 36.04
CA TRP A 316 2.67 30.59 34.66
C TRP A 316 3.51 29.45 34.11
N ALA A 317 2.85 28.60 33.27
CA ALA A 317 3.49 27.65 32.41
C ALA A 317 3.15 28.01 30.96
N ALA A 318 4.15 28.38 30.15
CA ALA A 318 3.96 28.79 28.76
C ALA A 318 4.48 27.74 27.80
N PHE A 319 3.66 27.37 26.82
CA PHE A 319 3.98 26.37 25.79
C PHE A 319 3.98 26.99 24.41
N THR A 320 5.04 26.75 23.65
CA THR A 320 5.24 27.27 22.29
C THR A 320 4.94 26.24 21.22
N SER A 321 4.72 24.97 21.59
CA SER A 321 4.50 23.89 20.64
C SER A 321 3.68 22.74 21.24
N ILE A 322 2.98 22.01 20.37
CA ILE A 322 2.26 20.77 20.72
C ILE A 322 3.19 19.75 21.36
N THR A 323 4.39 19.55 20.77
CA THR A 323 5.40 18.61 21.29
C THR A 323 5.85 18.98 22.69
N GLY A 324 6.03 20.28 22.98
CA GLY A 324 6.39 20.74 24.32
C GLY A 324 5.33 20.38 25.36
N VAL A 325 4.04 20.50 25.04
CA VAL A 325 2.94 20.06 25.91
C VAL A 325 3.04 18.56 26.17
N ARG A 326 3.11 17.75 25.11
CA ARG A 326 3.19 16.28 25.23
C ARG A 326 4.38 15.82 26.08
N VAL A 327 5.56 16.33 25.78
CA VAL A 327 6.78 15.97 26.52
C VAL A 327 6.67 16.35 28.00
N PHE A 328 6.08 17.50 28.31
CA PHE A 328 5.87 17.94 29.69
C PHE A 328 4.93 16.98 30.43
N PHE A 329 3.77 16.68 29.91
CA PHE A 329 2.81 15.78 30.57
C PHE A 329 3.30 14.33 30.61
N ASP A 330 4.03 13.85 29.62
CA ASP A 330 4.68 12.54 29.65
C ASP A 330 5.75 12.47 30.71
N PHE A 331 6.52 13.55 30.91
CA PHE A 331 7.51 13.62 31.94
C PHE A 331 6.88 13.56 33.34
N LEU A 332 5.79 14.30 33.58
CA LEU A 332 5.02 14.22 34.82
C LEU A 332 4.51 12.81 35.09
N ARG A 333 3.94 12.17 34.08
CA ARG A 333 3.40 10.80 34.15
C ARG A 333 4.48 9.77 34.49
N LYS A 334 5.63 9.84 33.83
CA LYS A 334 6.79 8.96 34.11
C LYS A 334 7.29 9.08 35.52
N ARG A 335 7.25 10.29 36.08
CA ARG A 335 7.64 10.58 37.48
C ARG A 335 6.50 10.40 38.48
N ARG A 336 5.32 9.99 38.05
CA ARG A 336 4.12 9.85 38.88
C ARG A 336 3.80 11.13 39.68
N CYS A 337 4.05 12.31 39.07
CA CYS A 337 3.69 13.57 39.67
C CYS A 337 2.18 13.76 39.73
N ASP A 338 1.65 14.22 40.83
CA ASP A 338 0.23 14.56 40.96
C ASP A 338 -0.07 15.84 40.19
N LEU A 339 -1.00 15.79 39.23
CA LEU A 339 -1.38 16.95 38.44
C LEU A 339 -2.01 18.07 39.26
N ARG A 340 -2.54 17.77 40.46
CA ARG A 340 -3.07 18.77 41.40
C ARG A 340 -1.99 19.74 41.88
N ALA A 341 -0.71 19.36 41.84
CA ALA A 341 0.41 20.24 42.13
C ALA A 341 0.49 21.43 41.14
N LEU A 342 -0.15 21.34 39.99
CA LEU A 342 -0.21 22.40 38.95
C LEU A 342 -1.43 23.32 39.10
N SER A 343 -2.33 23.08 40.06
CA SER A 343 -3.64 23.77 40.16
C SER A 343 -3.54 25.29 40.36
N HIS A 344 -2.42 25.79 40.86
CA HIS A 344 -2.16 27.23 41.06
C HIS A 344 -1.59 27.90 39.79
N LEU A 345 -1.15 27.13 38.78
CA LEU A 345 -0.53 27.67 37.60
C LEU A 345 -1.59 28.17 36.60
N ARG A 346 -1.27 29.26 35.94
CA ARG A 346 -1.94 29.69 34.71
C ARG A 346 -1.18 29.14 33.50
N PHE A 347 -1.90 28.68 32.51
CA PHE A 347 -1.31 28.13 31.30
C PHE A 347 -1.45 29.09 30.12
N ALA A 348 -0.36 29.24 29.37
CA ALA A 348 -0.34 30.05 28.15
C ALA A 348 0.11 29.16 26.98
N ALA A 349 -0.60 29.24 25.85
CA ALA A 349 -0.30 28.53 24.66
C ALA A 349 -0.10 29.46 23.46
N ILE A 350 0.97 29.26 22.70
CA ILE A 350 1.16 29.96 21.43
C ILE A 350 0.45 29.16 20.31
N GLY A 351 -0.65 29.72 19.83
CA GLY A 351 -1.43 29.18 18.74
C GLY A 351 -2.47 28.11 19.13
N PRO A 352 -3.50 27.95 18.27
CA PRO A 352 -4.67 27.12 18.58
C PRO A 352 -4.35 25.63 18.70
N GLY A 353 -3.33 25.15 17.99
CA GLY A 353 -2.92 23.73 18.08
C GLY A 353 -2.34 23.39 19.45
N THR A 354 -1.54 24.28 20.04
CA THR A 354 -0.95 24.11 21.37
C THR A 354 -2.02 24.22 22.46
N ALA A 355 -2.98 25.14 22.31
CA ALA A 355 -4.12 25.26 23.21
C ALA A 355 -4.96 23.98 23.21
N LYS A 356 -5.31 23.48 22.03
CA LYS A 356 -6.07 22.23 21.89
C LYS A 356 -5.35 21.01 22.51
N GLU A 357 -4.04 20.98 22.47
CA GLU A 357 -3.27 19.91 23.12
C GLU A 357 -3.34 20.03 24.66
N LEU A 358 -3.32 21.24 25.21
CA LEU A 358 -3.54 21.45 26.65
C LEU A 358 -4.95 21.01 27.07
N GLU A 359 -5.97 21.32 26.30
CA GLU A 359 -7.36 20.87 26.51
C GLU A 359 -7.47 19.35 26.65
N GLN A 360 -6.69 18.57 25.88
CA GLN A 360 -6.65 17.11 25.98
C GLN A 360 -6.10 16.61 27.34
N HIS A 361 -5.35 17.44 28.04
CA HIS A 361 -4.85 17.19 29.38
C HIS A 361 -5.72 17.78 30.48
N GLY A 362 -6.87 18.37 30.13
CA GLY A 362 -7.82 18.94 31.09
C GLY A 362 -7.47 20.35 31.54
N ILE A 363 -6.68 21.07 30.75
CA ILE A 363 -6.24 22.44 31.01
C ILE A 363 -6.99 23.41 30.11
#